data_19ee9d6c7338cf86cc70ec2bf675abcd
#
_entry.id   19ee9d6c7338cf86cc70ec2bf675abcd
#
_cell.length_a   1.000
_cell.length_b   1.000
_cell.length_c   1.000
_cell.angle_alpha   90.00
_cell.angle_beta   90.00
_cell.angle_gamma   90.00
#
_symmetry.space_group_name_H-M   'P 1'
#
loop_
_entity.id
_entity.type
_entity.pdbx_description
1 polymer ?
#
loop_
_entity_poly.entity_id
_entity_poly.type
_entity_poly.pdbx_seq_one_letter_code
_entity_poly.pdbx_strand_id
1 'polypeptide(L)'
;NTQSKNGMWEQRFYTDGKLAPCWGYQVDETASVVFGTYQHYENTKNEKFLKENLSMCEKAVDFLKRYLKDWLNLEGKEDADKDIVKEELEQEYNDPTKGHKYHVSYDLWEMCEGIHLYSLSSIYAAFESILKIYKVLGKDISEFENNRLKEEKIEKNKKELEKLLVEIKKYINDNLYDEVKKSYVRNPEDKKMDISILGSVYPFNVFKPKEKKIQNTVERINLSLRTYTGGYQRFEFDNYRNGNPWPIANLWMTLYYIEAGEKKKAKETFD
;
A
#
# COMPACT_ATOMS: atom_id res chain seq x y z
N ASN A 1 -0.57 21.97 -5.24
CA ASN A 1 -1.25 20.97 -4.45
C ASN A 1 -2.00 20.03 -5.39
N THR A 2 -1.59 18.77 -5.46
CA THR A 2 -2.07 17.77 -6.44
C THR A 2 -3.07 16.78 -5.86
N GLN A 3 -3.38 16.86 -4.54
CA GLN A 3 -4.39 16.02 -3.91
C GLN A 3 -5.78 16.37 -4.43
N SER A 4 -6.52 15.38 -4.89
CA SER A 4 -7.92 15.50 -5.29
C SER A 4 -8.83 15.83 -4.09
N LYS A 5 -10.03 16.36 -4.35
CA LYS A 5 -10.99 16.72 -3.29
C LYS A 5 -11.41 15.51 -2.43
N ASN A 6 -11.53 14.34 -3.03
CA ASN A 6 -11.86 13.08 -2.36
C ASN A 6 -10.71 12.49 -1.52
N GLY A 7 -9.49 13.06 -1.60
CA GLY A 7 -8.33 12.66 -0.81
C GLY A 7 -7.28 11.82 -1.53
N MET A 8 -7.55 11.36 -2.76
CA MET A 8 -6.62 10.54 -3.53
C MET A 8 -5.54 11.36 -4.24
N TRP A 9 -4.51 10.66 -4.73
CA TRP A 9 -3.59 11.13 -5.76
C TRP A 9 -3.63 10.20 -6.95
N GLU A 10 -3.45 10.81 -8.11
CA GLU A 10 -3.18 10.10 -9.35
C GLU A 10 -1.71 9.67 -9.42
N GLN A 11 -1.43 8.75 -10.32
CA GLN A 11 -0.15 8.09 -10.48
C GLN A 11 0.99 9.06 -10.85
N ARG A 12 0.72 10.04 -11.72
CA ARG A 12 1.78 10.90 -12.30
C ARG A 12 1.34 12.34 -12.45
N PHE A 13 2.27 13.22 -12.14
CA PHE A 13 2.09 14.66 -12.34
C PHE A 13 3.32 15.25 -13.03
N TYR A 14 3.08 16.23 -13.88
CA TYR A 14 4.14 17.11 -14.35
C TYR A 14 4.65 18.00 -13.22
N THR A 15 5.82 18.60 -13.38
CA THR A 15 6.43 19.49 -12.37
C THR A 15 5.61 20.74 -12.08
N ASP A 16 4.69 21.13 -12.95
CA ASP A 16 3.73 22.23 -12.76
C ASP A 16 2.46 21.79 -12.00
N GLY A 17 2.38 20.52 -11.59
CA GLY A 17 1.27 19.92 -10.86
C GLY A 17 0.09 19.47 -11.73
N LYS A 18 0.19 19.57 -13.05
CA LYS A 18 -0.82 19.02 -13.95
C LYS A 18 -0.69 17.51 -14.03
N LEU A 19 -1.83 16.85 -14.22
CA LEU A 19 -1.88 15.41 -14.39
C LEU A 19 -1.11 15.00 -15.65
N ALA A 20 -0.21 14.02 -15.50
CA ALA A 20 0.51 13.41 -16.61
C ALA A 20 -0.21 12.12 -17.06
N PRO A 21 -0.01 11.67 -18.30
CA PRO A 21 -0.59 10.41 -18.77
C PRO A 21 -0.19 9.24 -17.87
N CYS A 22 -1.17 8.42 -17.50
CA CYS A 22 -0.98 7.18 -16.71
C CYS A 22 -1.78 6.03 -17.34
N TRP A 23 -1.40 4.79 -16.99
CA TRP A 23 -2.01 3.59 -17.54
C TRP A 23 -3.28 3.17 -16.80
N GLY A 24 -3.40 3.55 -15.55
CA GLY A 24 -4.52 3.22 -14.69
C GLY A 24 -4.30 3.71 -13.28
N TYR A 25 -5.30 3.54 -12.42
CA TYR A 25 -5.22 3.96 -11.04
C TYR A 25 -4.42 2.95 -10.20
N GLN A 26 -3.58 3.46 -9.30
CA GLN A 26 -2.84 2.68 -8.32
C GLN A 26 -3.12 3.22 -6.91
N VAL A 27 -3.80 2.43 -6.09
CA VAL A 27 -4.21 2.86 -4.73
C VAL A 27 -3.02 3.06 -3.79
N ASP A 28 -1.93 2.35 -4.04
CA ASP A 28 -0.69 2.45 -3.27
C ASP A 28 0.02 3.80 -3.41
N GLU A 29 -0.24 4.55 -4.48
CA GLU A 29 0.24 5.93 -4.63
C GLU A 29 -0.31 6.83 -3.50
N THR A 30 -1.63 6.77 -3.28
CA THR A 30 -2.28 7.50 -2.19
C THR A 30 -1.80 7.03 -0.82
N ALA A 31 -1.67 5.72 -0.62
CA ALA A 31 -1.19 5.14 0.62
C ALA A 31 0.27 5.53 0.93
N SER A 32 1.13 5.55 -0.09
CA SER A 32 2.54 5.90 0.03
C SER A 32 2.78 7.33 0.49
N VAL A 33 1.89 8.27 0.16
CA VAL A 33 2.00 9.66 0.66
C VAL A 33 1.83 9.74 2.17
N VAL A 34 0.84 9.03 2.73
CA VAL A 34 0.61 8.99 4.19
C VAL A 34 1.78 8.31 4.89
N PHE A 35 2.20 7.15 4.38
CA PHE A 35 3.36 6.42 4.87
C PHE A 35 4.63 7.29 4.83
N GLY A 36 4.94 7.91 3.69
CA GLY A 36 6.11 8.77 3.50
C GLY A 36 6.11 10.00 4.41
N THR A 37 4.94 10.59 4.69
CA THR A 37 4.80 11.70 5.63
C THR A 37 5.26 11.29 7.04
N TYR A 38 4.86 10.12 7.52
CA TYR A 38 5.33 9.61 8.80
C TYR A 38 6.83 9.25 8.77
N GLN A 39 7.31 8.61 7.68
CA GLN A 39 8.75 8.30 7.52
C GLN A 39 9.62 9.56 7.53
N HIS A 40 9.15 10.64 6.90
CA HIS A 40 9.85 11.93 6.97
C HIS A 40 9.97 12.43 8.41
N TYR A 41 8.87 12.36 9.18
CA TYR A 41 8.92 12.71 10.60
C TYR A 41 9.87 11.80 11.39
N GLU A 42 9.86 10.48 11.16
CA GLU A 42 10.77 9.56 11.85
C GLU A 42 12.25 9.94 11.66
N ASN A 43 12.60 10.44 10.49
CA ASN A 43 13.96 10.87 10.18
C ASN A 43 14.31 12.27 10.69
N THR A 44 13.34 13.20 10.71
CA THR A 44 13.59 14.62 11.01
C THR A 44 13.13 15.05 12.39
N LYS A 45 12.20 14.31 13.01
CA LYS A 45 11.48 14.63 14.24
C LYS A 45 10.77 16.01 14.20
N ASN A 46 10.41 16.46 12.98
CA ASN A 46 9.75 17.74 12.77
C ASN A 46 8.23 17.64 12.99
N GLU A 47 7.75 17.90 14.21
CA GLU A 47 6.32 17.87 14.54
C GLU A 47 5.52 18.95 13.80
N LYS A 48 6.14 20.11 13.51
CA LYS A 48 5.49 21.18 12.75
C LYS A 48 5.09 20.67 11.36
N PHE A 49 5.97 19.91 10.71
CA PHE A 49 5.68 19.25 9.42
C PHE A 49 4.47 18.32 9.51
N LEU A 50 4.36 17.51 10.57
CA LEU A 50 3.20 16.66 10.77
C LEU A 50 1.90 17.47 10.96
N LYS A 51 1.94 18.52 11.76
CA LYS A 51 0.77 19.39 12.01
C LYS A 51 0.26 20.02 10.70
N GLU A 52 1.18 20.55 9.89
CA GLU A 52 0.87 21.18 8.61
C GLU A 52 0.27 20.20 7.59
N ASN A 53 0.64 18.91 7.64
CA ASN A 53 0.20 17.88 6.69
C ASN A 53 -0.88 16.94 7.25
N LEU A 54 -1.33 17.11 8.50
CA LEU A 54 -2.31 16.21 9.12
C LEU A 54 -3.62 16.14 8.32
N SER A 55 -4.20 17.28 7.94
CA SER A 55 -5.46 17.32 7.19
C SER A 55 -5.35 16.64 5.83
N MET A 56 -4.20 16.76 5.17
CA MET A 56 -3.91 16.06 3.92
C MET A 56 -3.90 14.54 4.13
N CYS A 57 -3.21 14.06 5.17
CA CYS A 57 -3.16 12.63 5.52
C CYS A 57 -4.54 12.10 5.91
N GLU A 58 -5.35 12.84 6.69
CA GLU A 58 -6.69 12.45 7.10
C GLU A 58 -7.62 12.26 5.90
N LYS A 59 -7.60 13.17 4.92
CA LYS A 59 -8.37 13.03 3.68
C LYS A 59 -7.96 11.78 2.88
N ALA A 60 -6.65 11.53 2.78
CA ALA A 60 -6.15 10.34 2.11
C ALA A 60 -6.59 9.06 2.83
N VAL A 61 -6.51 9.03 4.16
CA VAL A 61 -6.97 7.90 4.97
C VAL A 61 -8.47 7.68 4.83
N ASP A 62 -9.29 8.72 4.81
CA ASP A 62 -10.73 8.61 4.59
C ASP A 62 -11.05 8.05 3.20
N PHE A 63 -10.30 8.43 2.17
CA PHE A 63 -10.38 7.81 0.85
C PHE A 63 -10.01 6.32 0.90
N LEU A 64 -8.86 5.99 1.48
CA LEU A 64 -8.38 4.61 1.57
C LEU A 64 -9.33 3.70 2.37
N LYS A 65 -9.99 4.21 3.42
CA LYS A 65 -11.00 3.46 4.18
C LYS A 65 -12.19 3.09 3.30
N ARG A 66 -12.75 4.05 2.55
CA ARG A 66 -13.88 3.79 1.62
C ARG A 66 -13.47 2.79 0.55
N TYR A 67 -12.33 3.03 -0.09
CA TYR A 67 -11.77 2.17 -1.13
C TYR A 67 -11.58 0.73 -0.65
N LEU A 68 -10.97 0.55 0.53
CA LEU A 68 -10.73 -0.76 1.12
C LEU A 68 -12.02 -1.49 1.48
N LYS A 69 -13.01 -0.81 2.05
CA LYS A 69 -14.29 -1.40 2.42
C LYS A 69 -15.04 -1.94 1.21
N ASP A 70 -15.06 -1.17 0.13
CA ASP A 70 -15.64 -1.59 -1.14
C ASP A 70 -14.85 -2.76 -1.74
N TRP A 71 -13.54 -2.66 -1.74
CA TRP A 71 -12.63 -3.66 -2.31
C TRP A 71 -12.73 -5.02 -1.63
N LEU A 72 -12.80 -5.04 -0.30
CA LEU A 72 -12.93 -6.26 0.50
C LEU A 72 -14.39 -6.66 0.78
N ASN A 73 -15.36 -5.91 0.25
CA ASN A 73 -16.80 -6.12 0.50
C ASN A 73 -17.14 -6.26 2.00
N LEU A 74 -16.55 -5.39 2.83
CA LEU A 74 -16.67 -5.43 4.29
C LEU A 74 -18.01 -4.88 4.80
N GLU A 75 -18.69 -4.08 3.98
CA GLU A 75 -20.05 -3.61 4.25
C GLU A 75 -21.01 -4.39 3.35
N GLY A 76 -21.94 -5.11 3.94
CA GLY A 76 -22.97 -5.83 3.17
C GLY A 76 -23.75 -4.88 2.24
N LYS A 77 -24.45 -5.42 1.25
CA LYS A 77 -25.06 -4.72 0.11
C LYS A 77 -26.11 -3.62 0.42
N GLU A 78 -26.21 -3.12 1.66
CA GLU A 78 -27.32 -2.27 2.10
C GLU A 78 -26.98 -0.80 2.35
N ASP A 79 -25.84 -0.25 1.96
CA ASP A 79 -25.59 1.16 2.21
C ASP A 79 -25.77 2.05 0.98
N ALA A 80 -26.77 2.93 1.11
CA ALA A 80 -27.14 3.97 0.14
C ALA A 80 -26.03 4.99 -0.18
N ASP A 81 -24.92 4.98 0.58
CA ASP A 81 -23.74 5.82 0.31
C ASP A 81 -22.91 5.36 -0.93
N LYS A 82 -23.18 4.16 -1.45
CA LYS A 82 -22.50 3.68 -2.67
C LYS A 82 -22.82 4.53 -3.89
N ASP A 83 -24.04 5.05 -3.96
CA ASP A 83 -24.48 5.84 -5.10
C ASP A 83 -23.89 7.26 -5.06
N ILE A 84 -23.75 7.87 -3.87
CA ILE A 84 -23.14 9.21 -3.71
C ILE A 84 -21.65 9.18 -4.04
N VAL A 85 -20.91 8.21 -3.51
CA VAL A 85 -19.48 8.04 -3.80
C VAL A 85 -19.27 7.71 -5.28
N LYS A 86 -20.13 6.92 -5.88
CA LYS A 86 -20.09 6.56 -7.29
C LYS A 86 -20.40 7.76 -8.17
N GLU A 87 -21.44 8.54 -7.84
CA GLU A 87 -21.79 9.76 -8.57
C GLU A 87 -20.73 10.86 -8.44
N GLU A 88 -20.17 11.09 -7.26
CA GLU A 88 -19.08 12.05 -7.06
C GLU A 88 -17.81 11.63 -7.81
N LEU A 89 -17.48 10.35 -7.77
CA LEU A 89 -16.36 9.80 -8.52
C LEU A 89 -16.63 9.82 -10.03
N GLU A 90 -17.82 9.47 -10.49
CA GLU A 90 -18.21 9.52 -11.91
C GLU A 90 -18.28 10.96 -12.45
N GLN A 91 -18.69 11.95 -11.64
CA GLN A 91 -18.71 13.36 -12.07
C GLN A 91 -17.32 13.98 -12.16
N GLU A 92 -16.39 13.60 -11.30
CA GLU A 92 -15.00 14.10 -11.36
C GLU A 92 -14.21 13.45 -12.52
N TYR A 93 -14.70 12.32 -13.06
CA TYR A 93 -13.98 11.47 -14.01
C TYR A 93 -14.72 11.18 -15.32
N ASN A 94 -15.75 11.92 -15.64
CA ASN A 94 -16.33 11.93 -16.98
C ASN A 94 -15.40 12.59 -18.03
N ASP A 95 -14.08 12.45 -17.84
CA ASP A 95 -13.11 12.70 -18.89
C ASP A 95 -13.03 11.44 -19.77
N PRO A 96 -13.55 11.48 -21.01
CA PRO A 96 -13.57 10.31 -21.90
C PRO A 96 -12.18 9.79 -22.27
N THR A 97 -11.12 10.53 -21.90
CA THR A 97 -9.73 10.08 -22.09
C THR A 97 -9.21 9.22 -20.94
N LYS A 98 -9.95 9.11 -19.83
CA LYS A 98 -9.47 8.49 -18.58
C LYS A 98 -10.19 7.21 -18.19
N GLY A 99 -10.80 6.49 -19.04
CA GLY A 99 -11.57 5.24 -18.90
C GLY A 99 -11.30 4.30 -17.70
N HIS A 100 -11.00 4.83 -16.52
CA HIS A 100 -10.60 4.08 -15.34
C HIS A 100 -11.81 3.70 -14.48
N LYS A 101 -11.96 2.41 -14.23
CA LYS A 101 -12.91 1.90 -13.23
C LYS A 101 -12.25 2.05 -11.85
N TYR A 102 -12.79 2.91 -11.00
CA TYR A 102 -12.29 3.17 -9.64
C TYR A 102 -12.23 1.97 -8.70
N HIS A 103 -12.90 0.89 -9.03
CA HIS A 103 -12.98 -0.29 -8.17
C HIS A 103 -11.80 -1.24 -8.36
N VAL A 104 -10.86 -0.92 -9.23
CA VAL A 104 -9.74 -1.81 -9.55
C VAL A 104 -8.44 -1.01 -9.55
N SER A 105 -7.47 -1.47 -8.77
CA SER A 105 -6.11 -0.93 -8.78
C SER A 105 -5.23 -1.75 -9.69
N TYR A 106 -4.39 -1.08 -10.47
CA TYR A 106 -3.26 -1.74 -11.11
C TYR A 106 -2.23 -2.17 -10.07
N ASP A 107 -1.48 -3.20 -10.38
CA ASP A 107 -0.33 -3.61 -9.60
C ASP A 107 0.82 -2.59 -9.73
N LEU A 108 1.81 -2.69 -8.83
CA LEU A 108 2.99 -1.83 -8.83
C LEU A 108 3.70 -1.74 -10.19
N TRP A 109 3.59 -2.78 -11.03
CA TRP A 109 4.24 -2.86 -12.33
C TRP A 109 3.40 -2.33 -13.48
N GLU A 110 2.18 -1.86 -13.21
CA GLU A 110 1.22 -1.39 -14.21
C GLU A 110 0.85 -2.48 -15.25
N MET A 111 0.81 -3.75 -14.82
CA MET A 111 0.65 -4.89 -15.71
C MET A 111 -0.71 -5.56 -15.60
N CYS A 112 -1.34 -5.55 -14.44
CA CYS A 112 -2.64 -6.18 -14.23
C CYS A 112 -3.45 -5.49 -13.14
N GLU A 113 -4.77 -5.52 -13.34
CA GLU A 113 -5.74 -5.06 -12.36
C GLU A 113 -6.01 -6.16 -11.32
N GLY A 114 -6.36 -5.77 -10.10
CA GLY A 114 -6.74 -6.72 -9.05
C GLY A 114 -6.50 -6.23 -7.63
N ILE A 115 -6.81 -7.09 -6.66
CA ILE A 115 -6.53 -6.85 -5.25
C ILE A 115 -5.13 -7.39 -4.94
N HIS A 116 -4.14 -6.51 -5.02
CA HIS A 116 -2.74 -6.92 -4.90
C HIS A 116 -2.25 -6.91 -3.45
N LEU A 117 -1.42 -7.88 -3.11
CA LEU A 117 -0.79 -7.98 -1.79
C LEU A 117 0.04 -6.72 -1.48
N TYR A 118 0.77 -6.20 -2.47
CA TYR A 118 1.54 -4.96 -2.32
C TYR A 118 0.65 -3.78 -1.96
N SER A 119 -0.43 -3.57 -2.72
CA SER A 119 -1.38 -2.46 -2.50
C SER A 119 -2.09 -2.57 -1.15
N LEU A 120 -2.52 -3.76 -0.73
CA LEU A 120 -3.06 -3.99 0.62
C LEU A 120 -2.02 -3.68 1.71
N SER A 121 -0.76 -4.03 1.47
CA SER A 121 0.32 -3.76 2.42
C SER A 121 0.63 -2.26 2.54
N SER A 122 0.54 -1.52 1.44
CA SER A 122 0.71 -0.06 1.46
C SER A 122 -0.42 0.64 2.23
N ILE A 123 -1.68 0.21 2.03
CA ILE A 123 -2.84 0.71 2.79
C ILE A 123 -2.65 0.41 4.29
N TYR A 124 -2.22 -0.81 4.64
CA TYR A 124 -1.90 -1.17 6.01
C TYR A 124 -0.88 -0.20 6.62
N ALA A 125 0.22 0.06 5.91
CA ALA A 125 1.27 0.97 6.37
C ALA A 125 0.77 2.43 6.50
N ALA A 126 -0.12 2.88 5.62
CA ALA A 126 -0.76 4.19 5.72
C ALA A 126 -1.62 4.31 6.99
N PHE A 127 -2.42 3.28 7.29
CA PHE A 127 -3.25 3.26 8.50
C PHE A 127 -2.41 3.19 9.79
N GLU A 128 -1.35 2.39 9.81
CA GLU A 128 -0.40 2.42 10.93
C GLU A 128 0.27 3.79 11.08
N SER A 129 0.61 4.44 9.96
CA SER A 129 1.29 5.73 9.97
C SER A 129 0.41 6.84 10.55
N ILE A 130 -0.87 6.93 10.14
CA ILE A 130 -1.77 7.94 10.72
C ILE A 130 -2.03 7.70 12.20
N LEU A 131 -2.13 6.45 12.66
CA LEU A 131 -2.24 6.14 14.09
C LEU A 131 -1.01 6.60 14.88
N LYS A 132 0.18 6.45 14.31
CA LYS A 132 1.45 6.95 14.89
C LYS A 132 1.49 8.49 14.88
N ILE A 133 1.02 9.14 13.81
CA ILE A 133 0.89 10.60 13.73
C ILE A 133 -0.06 11.11 14.81
N TYR A 134 -1.22 10.50 14.99
CA TYR A 134 -2.14 10.86 16.08
C TYR A 134 -1.52 10.69 17.46
N LYS A 135 -0.69 9.68 17.66
CA LYS A 135 0.02 9.46 18.93
C LYS A 135 1.05 10.56 19.19
N VAL A 136 1.78 10.97 18.17
CA VAL A 136 2.79 12.06 18.28
C VAL A 136 2.11 13.39 18.60
N LEU A 137 1.06 13.73 17.85
CA LEU A 137 0.37 15.01 17.96
C LEU A 137 -0.68 15.06 19.08
N GLY A 138 -1.03 13.94 19.69
CA GLY A 138 -2.13 13.82 20.65
C GLY A 138 -1.95 14.65 21.92
N LYS A 139 -0.72 14.95 22.32
CA LYS A 139 -0.42 15.82 23.47
C LYS A 139 -0.78 17.30 23.19
N ASP A 140 -0.65 17.72 21.95
CA ASP A 140 -0.90 19.10 21.52
C ASP A 140 -2.38 19.36 21.16
N ILE A 141 -3.12 18.29 20.83
CA ILE A 141 -4.55 18.39 20.49
C ILE A 141 -5.38 18.72 21.74
N SER A 142 -4.90 18.36 22.94
CA SER A 142 -5.57 18.62 24.21
C SER A 142 -5.49 20.09 24.67
N GLU A 143 -4.62 20.90 24.09
CA GLU A 143 -4.39 22.30 24.51
C GLU A 143 -5.30 23.34 23.82
N PHE A 144 -6.10 22.96 22.80
CA PHE A 144 -6.98 23.89 22.08
C PHE A 144 -8.42 23.85 22.61
N GLU A 145 -8.95 25.00 23.01
CA GLU A 145 -10.37 25.16 23.40
C GLU A 145 -11.33 24.73 22.27
N ASN A 146 -12.25 23.84 22.56
CA ASN A 146 -13.22 23.12 21.71
C ASN A 146 -12.84 21.67 21.30
N ASN A 147 -12.08 21.00 22.11
CA ASN A 147 -11.41 19.74 21.79
C ASN A 147 -12.24 18.47 21.86
N ARG A 148 -13.33 18.42 22.64
CA ARG A 148 -14.03 17.18 22.93
C ARG A 148 -14.56 16.47 21.67
N LEU A 149 -15.18 17.22 20.75
CA LEU A 149 -15.71 16.67 19.50
C LEU A 149 -14.59 16.17 18.58
N LYS A 150 -13.44 16.87 18.56
CA LYS A 150 -12.28 16.48 17.76
C LYS A 150 -11.62 15.23 18.35
N GLU A 151 -11.48 15.16 19.66
CA GLU A 151 -10.96 13.97 20.36
C GLU A 151 -11.84 12.75 20.15
N GLU A 152 -13.17 12.90 20.29
CA GLU A 152 -14.13 11.82 20.03
C GLU A 152 -14.06 11.33 18.59
N LYS A 153 -13.91 12.24 17.62
CA LYS A 153 -13.73 11.88 16.19
C LYS A 153 -12.43 11.12 15.97
N ILE A 154 -11.31 11.58 16.55
CA ILE A 154 -10.00 10.89 16.44
C ILE A 154 -10.08 9.50 17.09
N GLU A 155 -10.69 9.38 18.27
CA GLU A 155 -10.78 8.10 18.96
C GLU A 155 -11.68 7.10 18.20
N LYS A 156 -12.80 7.57 17.63
CA LYS A 156 -13.63 6.75 16.74
C LYS A 156 -12.83 6.28 15.53
N ASN A 157 -12.08 7.19 14.91
CA ASN A 157 -11.25 6.88 13.74
C ASN A 157 -10.15 5.86 14.07
N LYS A 158 -9.48 5.99 15.23
CA LYS A 158 -8.48 5.00 15.68
C LYS A 158 -9.06 3.59 15.78
N LYS A 159 -10.22 3.43 16.45
CA LYS A 159 -10.87 2.11 16.59
C LYS A 159 -11.26 1.50 15.24
N GLU A 160 -11.74 2.33 14.31
CA GLU A 160 -12.06 1.88 12.95
C GLU A 160 -10.80 1.41 12.22
N LEU A 161 -9.71 2.19 12.28
CA LEU A 161 -8.44 1.86 11.64
C LEU A 161 -7.83 0.58 12.23
N GLU A 162 -7.85 0.41 13.55
CA GLU A 162 -7.37 -0.82 14.20
C GLU A 162 -8.15 -2.05 13.72
N LYS A 163 -9.47 -1.93 13.56
CA LYS A 163 -10.29 -3.00 12.97
C LYS A 163 -9.87 -3.28 11.52
N LEU A 164 -9.72 -2.26 10.70
CA LEU A 164 -9.33 -2.43 9.29
C LEU A 164 -7.93 -3.04 9.14
N LEU A 165 -6.99 -2.73 10.01
CA LEU A 165 -5.68 -3.39 10.04
C LEU A 165 -5.78 -4.91 10.26
N VAL A 166 -6.69 -5.34 11.14
CA VAL A 166 -6.96 -6.77 11.37
C VAL A 166 -7.60 -7.40 10.12
N GLU A 167 -8.57 -6.72 9.51
CA GLU A 167 -9.25 -7.20 8.30
C GLU A 167 -8.30 -7.33 7.09
N ILE A 168 -7.38 -6.38 6.90
CA ILE A 168 -6.35 -6.48 5.85
C ILE A 168 -5.50 -7.73 6.04
N LYS A 169 -4.96 -7.94 7.25
CA LYS A 169 -4.15 -9.13 7.54
C LYS A 169 -4.93 -10.42 7.35
N LYS A 170 -6.18 -10.43 7.79
CA LYS A 170 -7.07 -11.58 7.62
C LYS A 170 -7.28 -11.86 6.14
N TYR A 171 -7.65 -10.85 5.35
CA TYR A 171 -7.86 -11.02 3.92
C TYR A 171 -6.61 -11.55 3.21
N ILE A 172 -5.43 -10.99 3.50
CA ILE A 172 -4.16 -11.46 2.92
C ILE A 172 -3.93 -12.94 3.27
N ASN A 173 -4.16 -13.35 4.51
CA ASN A 173 -3.94 -14.72 4.93
C ASN A 173 -4.93 -15.72 4.33
N ASP A 174 -6.18 -15.30 4.13
CA ASP A 174 -7.26 -16.18 3.68
C ASP A 174 -7.32 -16.28 2.15
N ASN A 175 -6.96 -15.21 1.42
CA ASN A 175 -7.16 -15.13 -0.02
C ASN A 175 -5.85 -15.10 -0.83
N LEU A 176 -4.74 -14.67 -0.23
CA LEU A 176 -3.46 -14.48 -0.92
C LEU A 176 -2.37 -15.45 -0.47
N TYR A 177 -2.66 -16.39 0.43
CA TYR A 177 -1.76 -17.48 0.73
C TYR A 177 -2.23 -18.75 0.02
N ASP A 178 -1.44 -19.23 -0.92
CA ASP A 178 -1.73 -20.46 -1.67
C ASP A 178 -1.16 -21.66 -0.90
N GLU A 179 -2.06 -22.53 -0.41
CA GLU A 179 -1.69 -23.70 0.39
C GLU A 179 -0.96 -24.79 -0.43
N VAL A 180 -1.16 -24.83 -1.75
CA VAL A 180 -0.46 -25.76 -2.62
C VAL A 180 0.97 -25.29 -2.88
N LYS A 181 1.13 -24.00 -3.20
CA LYS A 181 2.44 -23.38 -3.38
C LYS A 181 3.17 -23.16 -2.06
N LYS A 182 2.44 -23.16 -0.94
CA LYS A 182 2.90 -22.77 0.40
C LYS A 182 3.54 -21.39 0.42
N SER A 183 2.96 -20.46 -0.31
CA SER A 183 3.50 -19.11 -0.46
C SER A 183 2.39 -18.08 -0.64
N TYR A 184 2.65 -16.85 -0.27
CA TYR A 184 1.85 -15.73 -0.71
C TYR A 184 1.98 -15.57 -2.23
N VAL A 185 0.92 -15.02 -2.84
CA VAL A 185 0.81 -14.73 -4.28
C VAL A 185 0.43 -13.27 -4.48
N ARG A 186 0.63 -12.73 -5.68
CA ARG A 186 0.45 -11.29 -5.93
C ARG A 186 -1.01 -10.82 -5.84
N ASN A 187 -1.96 -11.61 -6.35
CA ASN A 187 -3.41 -11.37 -6.21
C ASN A 187 -4.19 -12.69 -6.29
N PRO A 188 -5.49 -12.72 -5.94
CA PRO A 188 -6.28 -13.96 -5.88
C PRO A 188 -6.51 -14.64 -7.25
N GLU A 189 -6.62 -13.82 -8.32
CA GLU A 189 -6.93 -14.31 -9.67
C GLU A 189 -5.67 -14.67 -10.45
N ASP A 190 -4.56 -13.94 -10.21
CA ASP A 190 -3.25 -14.24 -10.81
C ASP A 190 -2.25 -14.66 -9.74
N LYS A 191 -2.27 -15.94 -9.43
CA LYS A 191 -1.45 -16.56 -8.36
C LYS A 191 0.04 -16.68 -8.69
N LYS A 192 0.60 -15.77 -9.49
CA LYS A 192 2.03 -15.73 -9.76
C LYS A 192 2.83 -15.27 -8.54
N MET A 193 4.07 -15.77 -8.48
CA MET A 193 5.06 -15.18 -7.60
C MET A 193 5.45 -13.80 -8.13
N ASP A 194 5.65 -12.87 -7.21
CA ASP A 194 6.02 -11.50 -7.50
C ASP A 194 6.94 -10.99 -6.40
N ILE A 195 8.02 -10.33 -6.78
CA ILE A 195 8.99 -9.80 -5.82
C ILE A 195 8.39 -8.70 -4.93
N SER A 196 7.37 -7.98 -5.43
CA SER A 196 6.68 -6.93 -4.67
C SER A 196 5.98 -7.44 -3.41
N ILE A 197 5.71 -8.75 -3.32
CA ILE A 197 5.22 -9.40 -2.10
C ILE A 197 6.12 -9.08 -0.89
N LEU A 198 7.42 -8.91 -1.11
CA LEU A 198 8.38 -8.53 -0.06
C LEU A 198 8.13 -7.13 0.50
N GLY A 199 7.39 -6.27 -0.21
CA GLY A 199 6.89 -5.00 0.33
C GLY A 199 6.11 -5.16 1.62
N SER A 200 5.43 -6.30 1.81
CA SER A 200 4.73 -6.63 3.05
C SER A 200 5.65 -6.84 4.27
N VAL A 201 6.93 -7.11 4.04
CA VAL A 201 7.96 -7.19 5.09
C VAL A 201 8.69 -5.86 5.21
N TYR A 202 9.21 -5.34 4.11
CA TYR A 202 9.88 -4.04 4.03
C TYR A 202 9.43 -3.32 2.74
N PRO A 203 8.95 -2.07 2.81
CA PRO A 203 8.97 -1.20 3.99
C PRO A 203 7.72 -1.25 4.88
N PHE A 204 6.68 -1.99 4.52
CA PHE A 204 5.33 -1.83 5.10
C PHE A 204 5.11 -2.57 6.43
N ASN A 205 5.99 -3.48 6.83
CA ASN A 205 5.98 -4.18 8.13
C ASN A 205 4.67 -4.90 8.50
N VAL A 206 3.91 -5.37 7.51
CA VAL A 206 2.68 -6.15 7.73
C VAL A 206 3.02 -7.49 8.39
N PHE A 207 4.09 -8.13 7.92
CA PHE A 207 4.59 -9.41 8.42
C PHE A 207 6.04 -9.30 8.89
N LYS A 208 6.42 -10.19 9.82
CA LYS A 208 7.80 -10.29 10.25
C LYS A 208 8.61 -11.19 9.31
N PRO A 209 9.89 -10.89 9.05
CA PRO A 209 10.69 -11.63 8.06
C PRO A 209 10.88 -13.12 8.43
N LYS A 210 10.75 -13.47 9.72
CA LYS A 210 10.92 -14.84 10.24
C LYS A 210 9.61 -15.61 10.40
N GLU A 211 8.47 -15.05 10.02
CA GLU A 211 7.22 -15.80 9.98
C GLU A 211 7.29 -16.92 8.95
N LYS A 212 6.81 -18.12 9.31
CA LYS A 212 6.98 -19.31 8.47
C LYS A 212 6.40 -19.14 7.05
N LYS A 213 5.24 -18.50 6.94
CA LYS A 213 4.62 -18.21 5.63
C LYS A 213 5.50 -17.30 4.77
N ILE A 214 6.16 -16.30 5.38
CA ILE A 214 7.10 -15.39 4.68
C ILE A 214 8.36 -16.15 4.26
N GLN A 215 8.95 -16.97 5.14
CA GLN A 215 10.11 -17.78 4.79
C GLN A 215 9.83 -18.72 3.62
N ASN A 216 8.68 -19.40 3.64
CA ASN A 216 8.25 -20.25 2.54
C ASN A 216 8.06 -19.46 1.23
N THR A 217 7.49 -18.24 1.33
CA THR A 217 7.33 -17.34 0.18
C THR A 217 8.68 -16.94 -0.41
N VAL A 218 9.65 -16.61 0.43
CA VAL A 218 11.02 -16.28 -0.02
C VAL A 218 11.72 -17.48 -0.66
N GLU A 219 11.55 -18.68 -0.10
CA GLU A 219 12.04 -19.90 -0.74
C GLU A 219 11.42 -20.06 -2.14
N ARG A 220 10.12 -19.82 -2.27
CA ARG A 220 9.43 -19.89 -3.57
C ARG A 220 9.89 -18.78 -4.54
N ILE A 221 10.10 -17.56 -4.08
CA ILE A 221 10.69 -16.46 -4.86
C ILE A 221 12.06 -16.87 -5.40
N ASN A 222 12.93 -17.44 -4.56
CA ASN A 222 14.26 -17.91 -4.97
C ASN A 222 14.19 -18.99 -6.07
N LEU A 223 13.17 -19.85 -6.04
CA LEU A 223 12.98 -20.89 -7.04
C LEU A 223 12.37 -20.39 -8.35
N SER A 224 11.47 -19.40 -8.26
CA SER A 224 10.65 -18.98 -9.41
C SER A 224 11.18 -17.73 -10.12
N LEU A 225 11.83 -16.80 -9.41
CA LEU A 225 12.18 -15.48 -9.94
C LEU A 225 13.68 -15.30 -10.14
N ARG A 226 14.53 -16.15 -9.57
CA ARG A 226 15.97 -16.04 -9.75
C ARG A 226 16.36 -16.43 -11.16
N THR A 227 17.08 -15.54 -11.85
CA THR A 227 17.54 -15.80 -13.21
C THR A 227 18.84 -16.62 -13.22
N TYR A 228 19.16 -17.24 -14.37
CA TYR A 228 20.41 -17.99 -14.55
C TYR A 228 21.67 -17.10 -14.54
N THR A 229 21.49 -15.81 -14.84
CA THR A 229 22.58 -14.81 -14.80
C THR A 229 22.80 -14.23 -13.40
N GLY A 230 22.01 -14.66 -12.41
CA GLY A 230 21.92 -14.04 -11.09
C GLY A 230 20.87 -12.92 -11.07
N GLY A 231 20.46 -12.53 -9.85
CA GLY A 231 19.40 -11.53 -9.67
C GLY A 231 17.99 -12.07 -9.88
N TYR A 232 16.99 -11.20 -9.79
CA TYR A 232 15.58 -11.56 -9.75
C TYR A 232 14.75 -10.80 -10.79
N GLN A 233 13.80 -11.50 -11.40
CA GLN A 233 12.73 -10.91 -12.19
C GLN A 233 11.69 -10.24 -11.29
N ARG A 234 10.82 -9.40 -11.88
CA ARG A 234 9.70 -8.77 -11.16
C ARG A 234 8.68 -9.81 -10.71
N PHE A 235 8.26 -10.70 -11.62
CA PHE A 235 7.24 -11.73 -11.38
C PHE A 235 7.45 -12.94 -12.29
N GLU A 236 6.77 -14.04 -11.99
CA GLU A 236 6.82 -15.28 -12.81
C GLU A 236 6.42 -14.98 -14.26
N PHE A 237 7.25 -15.46 -15.20
CA PHE A 237 7.07 -15.28 -16.64
C PHE A 237 7.19 -13.83 -17.11
N ASP A 238 7.90 -12.99 -16.37
CA ASP A 238 8.25 -11.64 -16.83
C ASP A 238 9.15 -11.74 -18.08
N ASN A 239 8.59 -11.35 -19.22
CA ASN A 239 9.29 -11.37 -20.50
C ASN A 239 9.84 -10.00 -20.92
N TYR A 240 9.66 -8.98 -20.11
CA TYR A 240 10.19 -7.64 -20.41
C TYR A 240 11.72 -7.68 -20.51
N ARG A 241 12.23 -7.15 -21.62
CA ARG A 241 13.66 -7.23 -21.93
C ARG A 241 14.23 -8.67 -21.86
N ASN A 242 13.50 -9.65 -22.39
CA ASN A 242 13.84 -11.08 -22.40
C ASN A 242 13.96 -11.70 -20.99
N GLY A 243 13.23 -11.18 -20.02
CA GLY A 243 13.23 -11.71 -18.65
C GLY A 243 14.49 -11.42 -17.86
N ASN A 244 15.17 -10.32 -18.17
CA ASN A 244 16.36 -9.90 -17.43
C ASN A 244 16.04 -9.57 -15.97
N PRO A 245 17.01 -9.75 -15.05
CA PRO A 245 16.85 -9.34 -13.67
C PRO A 245 16.74 -7.81 -13.55
N TRP A 246 16.02 -7.37 -12.51
CA TRP A 246 15.81 -5.96 -12.24
C TRP A 246 16.57 -5.53 -10.98
N PRO A 247 17.33 -4.41 -11.02
CA PRO A 247 18.04 -3.91 -9.84
C PRO A 247 17.11 -3.71 -8.63
N ILE A 248 15.89 -3.18 -8.84
CA ILE A 248 14.92 -2.99 -7.76
C ILE A 248 14.47 -4.33 -7.14
N ALA A 249 14.35 -5.40 -7.92
CA ALA A 249 14.00 -6.72 -7.41
C ALA A 249 15.12 -7.31 -6.53
N ASN A 250 16.38 -7.13 -6.95
CA ASN A 250 17.54 -7.51 -6.14
C ASN A 250 17.59 -6.73 -4.84
N LEU A 251 17.37 -5.40 -4.90
CA LEU A 251 17.37 -4.57 -3.71
C LEU A 251 16.25 -4.96 -2.72
N TRP A 252 15.07 -5.34 -3.19
CA TRP A 252 14.01 -5.84 -2.32
C TRP A 252 14.40 -7.13 -1.61
N MET A 253 14.98 -8.09 -2.33
CA MET A 253 15.47 -9.32 -1.72
C MET A 253 16.61 -9.03 -0.74
N THR A 254 17.51 -8.11 -1.08
CA THR A 254 18.59 -7.66 -0.17
C THR A 254 18.02 -7.09 1.12
N LEU A 255 17.03 -6.19 1.02
CA LEU A 255 16.36 -5.59 2.17
C LEU A 255 15.65 -6.64 3.04
N TYR A 256 14.97 -7.61 2.42
CA TYR A 256 14.42 -8.74 3.16
C TYR A 256 15.50 -9.49 3.97
N TYR A 257 16.63 -9.82 3.36
CA TYR A 257 17.70 -10.53 4.06
C TYR A 257 18.32 -9.69 5.19
N ILE A 258 18.39 -8.37 5.04
CA ILE A 258 18.81 -7.45 6.12
C ILE A 258 17.82 -7.55 7.29
N GLU A 259 16.53 -7.44 7.04
CA GLU A 259 15.47 -7.53 8.06
C GLU A 259 15.43 -8.92 8.74
N ALA A 260 15.74 -9.98 7.99
CA ALA A 260 15.85 -11.34 8.53
C ALA A 260 17.12 -11.57 9.36
N GLY A 261 18.10 -10.65 9.30
CA GLY A 261 19.41 -10.78 9.94
C GLY A 261 20.40 -11.67 9.18
N GLU A 262 20.11 -12.01 7.92
CA GLU A 262 20.89 -12.90 7.06
C GLU A 262 21.96 -12.12 6.26
N LYS A 263 22.89 -11.46 6.96
CA LYS A 263 23.87 -10.53 6.39
C LYS A 263 24.68 -11.08 5.22
N LYS A 264 25.03 -12.38 5.25
CA LYS A 264 25.78 -13.01 4.17
C LYS A 264 24.95 -13.04 2.88
N LYS A 265 23.71 -13.52 2.96
CA LYS A 265 22.79 -13.53 1.80
C LYS A 265 22.46 -12.13 1.30
N ALA A 266 22.30 -11.17 2.21
CA ALA A 266 22.07 -9.78 1.84
C ALA A 266 23.23 -9.25 0.98
N LYS A 267 24.49 -9.51 1.42
CA LYS A 267 25.65 -9.09 0.64
C LYS A 267 25.74 -9.79 -0.72
N GLU A 268 25.57 -11.11 -0.76
CA GLU A 268 25.60 -11.91 -1.99
C GLU A 268 24.51 -11.51 -3.01
N THR A 269 23.39 -10.96 -2.53
CA THR A 269 22.29 -10.50 -3.39
C THR A 269 22.50 -9.07 -3.87
N PHE A 270 23.21 -8.26 -3.08
CA PHE A 270 23.52 -6.86 -3.40
C PHE A 270 24.66 -6.73 -4.42
N ASP A 271 25.72 -7.55 -4.27
CA ASP A 271 26.90 -7.58 -5.15
C ASP A 271 26.54 -8.16 -6.54
#